data_e6089dc36ba6a9aaf8b808a9240ec9cb
#
_entry.id   e6089dc36ba6a9aaf8b808a9240ec9cb
#
_cell.length_a   1.000
_cell.length_b   1.000
_cell.length_c   1.000
_cell.angle_alpha   90.00
_cell.angle_beta   90.00
_cell.angle_gamma   90.00
#
_symmetry.space_group_name_H-M   'P 1'
#
loop_
_entity.id
_entity.type
_entity.pdbx_description
1 polymer ?
#
loop_
_entity_poly.entity_id
_entity_poly.type
_entity_poly.pdbx_seq_one_letter_code
_entity_poly.pdbx_strand_id
1 'polypeptide(L)'
;MRPNDIICNFCGKARNQVKKLLAGENAMHICSDCVELCYGILQNNEVKIENTIEKKFKLPTPREIHKHLDDYVISQDKAKKTLSVAVYNHYKRITSKTKTKLQKGNVFMAGPTGTGKTLMAQTLANHLDVPFVVTDATVITESGYAGEDAEVLIHKLFQAADYNVQRAERGIIYVDEIDKKAKRKDFVSLSSCLLYTSDAADE
;
A
#
# COMPACT_ATOMS: atom_id res chain seq x y z
N MET A 1 -25.04 18.06 29.49
CA MET A 1 -23.94 17.45 28.71
C MET A 1 -23.06 16.70 29.69
N ARG A 2 -22.91 15.40 29.51
CA ARG A 2 -22.05 14.61 30.40
C ARG A 2 -20.60 14.93 30.07
N PRO A 3 -19.66 15.01 31.02
CA PRO A 3 -18.25 15.38 30.76
C PRO A 3 -17.51 14.44 29.80
N ASN A 4 -18.12 13.33 29.42
CA ASN A 4 -17.54 12.34 28.49
C ASN A 4 -17.91 12.53 27.02
N ASP A 5 -18.76 13.53 26.69
CA ASP A 5 -19.22 13.76 25.29
C ASP A 5 -18.29 14.71 24.51
N ILE A 6 -17.20 15.14 25.14
CA ILE A 6 -16.26 16.08 24.49
C ILE A 6 -15.20 15.27 23.74
N ILE A 7 -15.21 15.39 22.42
CA ILE A 7 -14.29 14.69 21.51
C ILE A 7 -13.39 15.69 20.79
N CYS A 8 -12.23 15.23 20.36
CA CYS A 8 -11.38 16.00 19.45
C CYS A 8 -12.03 16.04 18.06
N ASN A 9 -12.32 17.22 17.54
CA ASN A 9 -12.92 17.42 16.22
C ASN A 9 -11.97 17.05 15.06
N PHE A 10 -10.67 16.88 15.36
CA PHE A 10 -9.65 16.52 14.39
C PHE A 10 -9.48 15.02 14.21
N CYS A 11 -9.39 14.26 15.30
CA CYS A 11 -9.12 12.82 15.27
C CYS A 11 -10.24 11.97 15.88
N GLY A 12 -11.32 12.56 16.40
CA GLY A 12 -12.46 11.86 16.99
C GLY A 12 -12.23 11.22 18.36
N LYS A 13 -11.02 11.28 18.92
CA LYS A 13 -10.71 10.70 20.25
C LYS A 13 -11.46 11.44 21.35
N ALA A 14 -12.02 10.68 22.31
CA ALA A 14 -12.68 11.24 23.48
C ALA A 14 -11.68 11.81 24.49
N ARG A 15 -12.14 12.72 25.35
CA ARG A 15 -11.32 13.41 26.36
C ARG A 15 -10.50 12.45 27.24
N ASN A 16 -11.03 11.28 27.55
CA ASN A 16 -10.36 10.25 28.36
C ASN A 16 -9.24 9.50 27.62
N GLN A 17 -9.15 9.64 26.31
CA GLN A 17 -8.16 8.99 25.44
C GLN A 17 -6.99 9.91 25.06
N VAL A 18 -7.00 11.15 25.54
CA VAL A 18 -5.98 12.14 25.17
C VAL A 18 -5.43 12.81 26.42
N LYS A 19 -4.16 13.22 26.39
CA LYS A 19 -3.50 13.87 27.54
C LYS A 19 -4.10 15.23 27.86
N LYS A 20 -4.36 16.04 26.84
CA LYS A 20 -4.97 17.37 26.95
C LYS A 20 -5.92 17.60 25.79
N LEU A 21 -7.01 18.30 26.06
CA LEU A 21 -7.96 18.75 25.05
C LEU A 21 -8.10 20.26 25.20
N LEU A 22 -7.80 20.99 24.13
CA LEU A 22 -7.92 22.43 24.05
C LEU A 22 -9.29 22.77 23.45
N ALA A 23 -10.00 23.68 24.10
CA ALA A 23 -11.28 24.18 23.62
C ALA A 23 -11.05 25.44 22.76
N GLY A 24 -11.67 25.48 21.59
CA GLY A 24 -11.78 26.62 20.72
C GLY A 24 -13.17 27.30 20.82
N GLU A 25 -13.43 28.24 19.97
CA GLU A 25 -14.77 28.85 19.80
C GLU A 25 -15.74 27.84 19.18
N ASN A 26 -17.04 28.03 19.37
CA ASN A 26 -18.11 27.18 18.83
C ASN A 26 -18.04 25.69 19.27
N ALA A 27 -17.65 25.44 20.53
CA ALA A 27 -17.54 24.09 21.07
C ALA A 27 -16.60 23.11 20.26
N MET A 28 -15.68 23.65 19.49
CA MET A 28 -14.64 22.87 18.84
C MET A 28 -13.51 22.54 19.80
N HIS A 29 -13.00 21.32 19.70
CA HIS A 29 -11.92 20.83 20.56
C HIS A 29 -10.83 20.19 19.73
N ILE A 30 -9.56 20.41 20.10
CA ILE A 30 -8.40 19.74 19.51
C ILE A 30 -7.52 19.13 20.61
N CYS A 31 -7.06 17.89 20.40
CA CYS A 31 -6.19 17.25 21.38
C CYS A 31 -4.72 17.62 21.19
N SER A 32 -3.92 17.43 22.27
CA SER A 32 -2.48 17.67 22.26
C SER A 32 -1.75 16.97 21.11
N ASP A 33 -2.12 15.73 20.82
CA ASP A 33 -1.47 14.94 19.77
C ASP A 33 -1.72 15.55 18.38
N CYS A 34 -2.95 16.05 18.14
CA CYS A 34 -3.26 16.75 16.89
C CYS A 34 -2.57 18.12 16.80
N VAL A 35 -2.42 18.82 17.92
CA VAL A 35 -1.67 20.10 17.95
C VAL A 35 -0.19 19.85 17.63
N GLU A 36 0.42 18.84 18.23
CA GLU A 36 1.82 18.46 17.93
C GLU A 36 1.99 18.08 16.46
N LEU A 37 1.03 17.32 15.90
CA LEU A 37 1.03 16.97 14.48
C LEU A 37 0.93 18.23 13.59
N CYS A 38 -0.02 19.10 13.86
CA CYS A 38 -0.19 20.35 13.11
C CYS A 38 1.02 21.27 13.24
N TYR A 39 1.58 21.38 14.45
CA TYR A 39 2.80 22.14 14.71
C TYR A 39 3.99 21.58 13.94
N GLY A 40 4.14 20.26 13.93
CA GLY A 40 5.13 19.57 13.12
C GLY A 40 4.99 19.90 11.63
N ILE A 41 3.77 19.87 11.09
CA ILE A 41 3.49 20.22 9.69
C ILE A 41 3.80 21.69 9.39
N LEU A 42 3.44 22.61 10.29
CA LEU A 42 3.68 24.04 10.13
C LEU A 42 5.14 24.45 10.25
N GLN A 43 5.88 23.81 11.14
CA GLN A 43 7.33 23.99 11.26
C GLN A 43 8.07 23.46 10.03
N ASN A 44 7.46 22.53 9.33
CA ASN A 44 8.02 21.78 8.21
C ASN A 44 7.94 22.51 6.86
N ASN A 45 7.79 23.82 6.80
CA ASN A 45 8.19 24.56 5.60
C ASN A 45 9.71 24.46 5.32
N GLU A 46 10.47 23.85 6.23
CA GLU A 46 11.83 23.35 6.07
C GLU A 46 12.06 22.06 6.88
N VAL A 47 11.16 21.09 6.82
CA VAL A 47 11.54 19.77 7.24
C VAL A 47 12.29 19.16 6.07
N LYS A 48 13.59 19.39 6.07
CA LYS A 48 14.51 18.27 5.97
C LYS A 48 13.93 17.21 6.88
N ILE A 49 13.25 16.24 6.30
CA ILE A 49 12.98 14.95 6.92
C ILE A 49 14.40 14.45 7.26
N GLU A 50 14.90 14.88 8.44
CA GLU A 50 16.06 14.23 9.03
C GLU A 50 15.63 12.79 9.23
N ASN A 51 15.98 12.01 8.22
CA ASN A 51 16.41 10.63 8.34
C ASN A 51 16.12 10.03 9.73
N THR A 52 14.87 9.74 10.02
CA THR A 52 14.58 8.61 10.87
C THR A 52 15.09 7.43 10.06
N ILE A 53 16.38 7.16 10.24
CA ILE A 53 17.18 6.07 9.68
C ILE A 53 16.45 5.40 8.53
N GLU A 54 16.55 5.98 7.33
CA GLU A 54 16.27 5.21 6.13
C GLU A 54 17.19 3.99 6.25
N LYS A 55 16.65 2.90 6.74
CA LYS A 55 17.24 1.61 6.41
C LYS A 55 17.32 1.65 4.91
N LYS A 56 18.51 1.92 4.36
CA LYS A 56 18.74 1.96 2.93
C LYS A 56 18.01 0.76 2.37
N PHE A 57 16.93 0.99 1.63
CA PHE A 57 16.17 -0.09 1.02
C PHE A 57 17.16 -0.93 0.22
N LYS A 58 17.58 -2.05 0.82
CA LYS A 58 18.53 -2.96 0.19
C LYS A 58 17.69 -3.90 -0.68
N LEU A 59 17.66 -3.61 -1.95
CA LEU A 59 16.96 -4.46 -2.92
C LEU A 59 17.66 -5.84 -2.96
N PRO A 60 16.99 -6.92 -2.53
CA PRO A 60 17.53 -8.27 -2.63
C PRO A 60 17.64 -8.69 -4.09
N THR A 61 18.59 -9.55 -4.40
CA THR A 61 18.76 -10.10 -5.74
C THR A 61 17.59 -11.02 -6.13
N PRO A 62 17.31 -11.25 -7.43
CA PRO A 62 16.26 -12.18 -7.85
C PRO A 62 16.43 -13.59 -7.28
N ARG A 63 17.67 -14.03 -7.05
CA ARG A 63 17.97 -15.34 -6.44
C ARG A 63 17.59 -15.39 -4.96
N GLU A 64 17.84 -14.31 -4.22
CA GLU A 64 17.45 -14.22 -2.81
C GLU A 64 15.93 -14.17 -2.67
N ILE A 65 15.25 -13.39 -3.52
CA ILE A 65 13.77 -13.33 -3.57
C ILE A 65 13.20 -14.72 -3.87
N HIS A 66 13.74 -15.40 -4.90
CA HIS A 66 13.29 -16.73 -5.27
C HIS A 66 13.47 -17.73 -4.12
N LYS A 67 14.64 -17.75 -3.51
CA LYS A 67 14.94 -18.62 -2.36
C LYS A 67 13.96 -18.37 -1.21
N HIS A 68 13.68 -17.10 -0.89
CA HIS A 68 12.71 -16.78 0.16
C HIS A 68 11.30 -17.26 -0.19
N LEU A 69 10.88 -17.15 -1.44
CA LEU A 69 9.59 -17.68 -1.89
C LEU A 69 9.55 -19.22 -1.80
N ASP A 70 10.68 -19.91 -2.00
CA ASP A 70 10.78 -21.38 -1.87
C ASP A 70 10.53 -21.86 -0.45
N ASP A 71 10.87 -21.05 0.56
CA ASP A 71 10.65 -21.38 1.97
C ASP A 71 9.14 -21.39 2.35
N TYR A 72 8.29 -20.68 1.60
CA TYR A 72 6.87 -20.51 1.93
C TYR A 72 5.91 -21.16 0.90
N VAL A 73 6.32 -21.23 -0.36
CA VAL A 73 5.48 -21.72 -1.45
C VAL A 73 6.07 -22.97 -2.04
N ILE A 74 5.36 -24.09 -1.91
CA ILE A 74 5.78 -25.37 -2.46
C ILE A 74 5.51 -25.39 -3.97
N SER A 75 6.45 -25.90 -4.76
CA SER A 75 6.35 -25.93 -6.24
C SER A 75 6.29 -24.54 -6.88
N GLN A 76 5.74 -24.42 -8.07
CA GLN A 76 5.56 -23.16 -8.80
C GLN A 76 6.87 -22.46 -9.21
N ASP A 77 7.96 -23.18 -9.44
CA ASP A 77 9.30 -22.61 -9.67
C ASP A 77 9.35 -21.60 -10.82
N LYS A 78 8.62 -21.87 -11.90
CA LYS A 78 8.54 -20.96 -13.05
C LYS A 78 7.88 -19.62 -12.67
N ALA A 79 6.79 -19.68 -11.91
CA ALA A 79 6.07 -18.49 -11.46
C ALA A 79 6.93 -17.67 -10.47
N LYS A 80 7.54 -18.34 -9.47
CA LYS A 80 8.43 -17.71 -8.49
C LYS A 80 9.62 -17.03 -9.16
N LYS A 81 10.25 -17.70 -10.13
CA LYS A 81 11.38 -17.14 -10.88
C LYS A 81 10.97 -15.90 -11.68
N THR A 82 9.86 -15.97 -12.39
CA THR A 82 9.35 -14.84 -13.19
C THR A 82 8.98 -13.65 -12.29
N LEU A 83 8.27 -13.91 -11.19
CA LEU A 83 7.87 -12.90 -10.21
C LEU A 83 9.10 -12.23 -9.57
N SER A 84 10.10 -13.02 -9.17
CA SER A 84 11.33 -12.49 -8.55
C SER A 84 12.08 -11.54 -9.49
N VAL A 85 12.15 -11.87 -10.78
CA VAL A 85 12.80 -10.99 -11.78
C VAL A 85 11.97 -9.74 -12.05
N ALA A 86 10.65 -9.88 -12.20
CA ALA A 86 9.77 -8.76 -12.48
C ALA A 86 9.82 -7.72 -11.35
N VAL A 87 9.71 -8.18 -10.11
CA VAL A 87 9.76 -7.34 -8.92
C VAL A 87 11.13 -6.69 -8.74
N TYR A 88 12.21 -7.44 -8.92
CA TYR A 88 13.55 -6.87 -8.88
C TYR A 88 13.72 -5.74 -9.89
N ASN A 89 13.27 -5.94 -11.13
CA ASN A 89 13.35 -4.92 -12.18
C ASN A 89 12.53 -3.68 -11.81
N HIS A 90 11.34 -3.87 -11.24
CA HIS A 90 10.49 -2.78 -10.78
C HIS A 90 11.19 -1.93 -9.71
N TYR A 91 11.65 -2.54 -8.61
CA TYR A 91 12.32 -1.79 -7.55
C TYR A 91 13.67 -1.23 -7.97
N LYS A 92 14.40 -1.93 -8.84
CA LYS A 92 15.62 -1.39 -9.42
C LYS A 92 15.35 -0.11 -10.23
N ARG A 93 14.23 -0.03 -10.93
CA ARG A 93 13.82 1.17 -11.64
C ARG A 93 13.55 2.33 -10.69
N ILE A 94 12.80 2.10 -9.62
CA ILE A 94 12.46 3.12 -8.62
C ILE A 94 13.72 3.63 -7.88
N THR A 95 14.65 2.72 -7.55
CA THR A 95 15.84 3.07 -6.76
C THR A 95 17.03 3.56 -7.60
N SER A 96 17.02 3.32 -8.90
CA SER A 96 18.13 3.63 -9.80
C SER A 96 17.97 5.04 -10.37
N LYS A 97 18.98 5.88 -10.14
CA LYS A 97 19.11 7.22 -10.74
C LYS A 97 19.60 7.20 -12.21
N THR A 98 19.63 6.03 -12.84
CA THR A 98 20.14 5.90 -14.22
C THR A 98 19.09 6.34 -15.24
N LYS A 99 19.55 7.04 -16.28
CA LYS A 99 18.72 7.53 -17.41
C LYS A 99 18.11 6.42 -18.29
N THR A 100 18.37 5.15 -17.99
CA THR A 100 17.83 4.02 -18.74
C THR A 100 16.38 3.83 -18.36
N LYS A 101 15.46 4.13 -19.27
CA LYS A 101 14.02 3.91 -19.08
C LYS A 101 13.72 2.41 -19.07
N LEU A 102 13.65 1.81 -17.91
CA LEU A 102 13.06 0.47 -17.73
C LEU A 102 11.54 0.61 -17.88
N GLN A 103 10.92 -0.29 -18.63
CA GLN A 103 9.46 -0.25 -18.81
C GLN A 103 8.75 -0.51 -17.47
N LYS A 104 7.67 0.24 -17.25
CA LYS A 104 6.71 -0.05 -16.17
C LYS A 104 5.99 -1.35 -16.53
N GLY A 105 5.80 -2.23 -15.57
CA GLY A 105 5.08 -3.47 -15.80
C GLY A 105 4.31 -3.89 -14.56
N ASN A 106 3.03 -4.16 -14.74
CA ASN A 106 2.23 -4.86 -13.75
C ASN A 106 2.43 -6.36 -13.93
N VAL A 107 2.33 -7.12 -12.84
CA VAL A 107 2.43 -8.57 -12.89
C VAL A 107 1.01 -9.14 -12.86
N PHE A 108 0.69 -9.93 -13.88
CA PHE A 108 -0.55 -10.67 -13.96
C PHE A 108 -0.30 -12.13 -13.58
N MET A 109 -1.05 -12.65 -12.62
CA MET A 109 -0.95 -14.02 -12.14
C MET A 109 -2.24 -14.77 -12.44
N ALA A 110 -2.17 -15.78 -13.31
CA ALA A 110 -3.31 -16.63 -13.66
C ALA A 110 -3.08 -18.06 -13.16
N GLY A 111 -4.15 -18.68 -12.67
CA GLY A 111 -4.10 -20.07 -12.20
C GLY A 111 -5.30 -20.43 -11.32
N PRO A 112 -5.53 -21.73 -11.04
CA PRO A 112 -6.62 -22.19 -10.19
C PRO A 112 -6.56 -21.61 -8.77
N THR A 113 -7.70 -21.64 -8.09
CA THR A 113 -7.76 -21.30 -6.66
C THR A 113 -6.89 -22.26 -5.85
N GLY A 114 -6.25 -21.77 -4.80
CA GLY A 114 -5.40 -22.59 -3.93
C GLY A 114 -3.95 -22.80 -4.43
N THR A 115 -3.56 -22.25 -5.58
CA THR A 115 -2.18 -22.36 -6.11
C THR A 115 -1.16 -21.43 -5.47
N GLY A 116 -1.56 -20.67 -4.44
CA GLY A 116 -0.65 -19.81 -3.67
C GLY A 116 -0.38 -18.44 -4.27
N LYS A 117 -1.20 -17.95 -5.21
CA LYS A 117 -1.02 -16.62 -5.83
C LYS A 117 -0.92 -15.48 -4.82
N THR A 118 -1.91 -15.37 -3.95
CA THR A 118 -1.97 -14.34 -2.89
C THR A 118 -0.82 -14.53 -1.88
N LEU A 119 -0.53 -15.78 -1.51
CA LEU A 119 0.57 -16.10 -0.61
C LEU A 119 1.93 -15.66 -1.17
N MET A 120 2.19 -15.90 -2.46
CA MET A 120 3.42 -15.42 -3.12
C MET A 120 3.55 -13.90 -3.07
N ALA A 121 2.47 -13.17 -3.34
CA ALA A 121 2.49 -11.70 -3.31
C ALA A 121 2.72 -11.17 -1.88
N GLN A 122 2.05 -11.75 -0.89
CA GLN A 122 2.19 -11.35 0.51
C GLN A 122 3.59 -11.69 1.06
N THR A 123 4.11 -12.88 0.77
CA THR A 123 5.46 -13.30 1.18
C THR A 123 6.52 -12.38 0.58
N LEU A 124 6.33 -12.01 -0.68
CA LEU A 124 7.20 -11.07 -1.37
C LEU A 124 7.20 -9.69 -0.72
N ALA A 125 6.03 -9.12 -0.43
CA ALA A 125 5.91 -7.82 0.21
C ALA A 125 6.55 -7.80 1.61
N ASN A 126 6.36 -8.87 2.38
CA ASN A 126 7.00 -9.05 3.68
C ASN A 126 8.53 -9.12 3.56
N HIS A 127 9.05 -9.86 2.55
CA HIS A 127 10.50 -9.97 2.33
C HIS A 127 11.14 -8.63 1.94
N LEU A 128 10.42 -7.80 1.21
CA LEU A 128 10.86 -6.47 0.79
C LEU A 128 10.65 -5.40 1.86
N ASP A 129 9.93 -5.71 2.94
CA ASP A 129 9.53 -4.77 3.99
C ASP A 129 8.77 -3.55 3.41
N VAL A 130 7.79 -3.83 2.53
CA VAL A 130 6.96 -2.82 1.89
C VAL A 130 5.49 -2.95 2.28
N PRO A 131 4.72 -1.85 2.31
CA PRO A 131 3.29 -1.90 2.56
C PRO A 131 2.57 -2.80 1.55
N PHE A 132 1.60 -3.58 2.03
CA PHE A 132 0.86 -4.53 1.21
C PHE A 132 -0.64 -4.41 1.48
N VAL A 133 -1.41 -4.25 0.41
CA VAL A 133 -2.87 -4.19 0.46
C VAL A 133 -3.45 -5.23 -0.48
N VAL A 134 -4.42 -5.98 0.01
CA VAL A 134 -5.24 -6.91 -0.79
C VAL A 134 -6.61 -6.30 -0.98
N THR A 135 -7.11 -6.34 -2.19
CA THR A 135 -8.47 -5.93 -2.52
C THR A 135 -9.09 -6.89 -3.52
N ASP A 136 -10.42 -6.99 -3.50
CA ASP A 136 -11.18 -7.74 -4.49
C ASP A 136 -11.60 -6.79 -5.63
N ALA A 137 -11.39 -7.19 -6.88
CA ALA A 137 -11.76 -6.39 -8.03
C ALA A 137 -13.26 -6.09 -8.10
N THR A 138 -14.10 -6.92 -7.48
CA THR A 138 -15.56 -6.72 -7.48
C THR A 138 -16.00 -5.53 -6.64
N VAL A 139 -15.20 -5.16 -5.62
CA VAL A 139 -15.45 -4.03 -4.72
C VAL A 139 -15.06 -2.70 -5.37
N ILE A 140 -14.13 -2.73 -6.32
CA ILE A 140 -13.67 -1.54 -7.04
C ILE A 140 -14.73 -1.17 -8.09
N THR A 141 -15.36 -0.03 -7.97
CA THR A 141 -16.32 0.46 -8.98
C THR A 141 -15.77 1.64 -9.76
N GLU A 142 -16.26 1.81 -10.98
CA GLU A 142 -16.06 3.05 -11.72
C GLU A 142 -16.86 4.16 -11.01
N SER A 143 -16.26 5.34 -10.90
CA SER A 143 -16.78 6.50 -10.17
C SER A 143 -18.29 6.73 -10.40
N GLY A 144 -19.06 6.75 -9.30
CA GLY A 144 -20.47 7.10 -9.30
C GLY A 144 -21.46 6.00 -8.91
N TYR A 145 -21.03 4.75 -8.72
CA TYR A 145 -21.86 3.66 -8.18
C TYR A 145 -21.31 3.16 -6.84
N ALA A 146 -22.19 2.62 -6.00
CA ALA A 146 -21.85 2.13 -4.66
C ALA A 146 -20.73 1.06 -4.69
N GLY A 147 -19.48 1.48 -4.45
CA GLY A 147 -18.30 0.65 -4.39
C GLY A 147 -17.06 1.47 -3.97
N GLU A 148 -15.94 0.82 -3.73
CA GLU A 148 -14.71 1.51 -3.39
C GLU A 148 -14.09 2.13 -4.65
N ASP A 149 -13.87 3.43 -4.64
CA ASP A 149 -13.12 4.14 -5.68
C ASP A 149 -11.63 3.79 -5.60
N ALA A 150 -10.90 3.96 -6.69
CA ALA A 150 -9.45 3.73 -6.73
C ALA A 150 -8.69 4.54 -5.65
N GLU A 151 -9.23 5.71 -5.28
CA GLU A 151 -8.71 6.55 -4.22
C GLU A 151 -8.72 5.86 -2.85
N VAL A 152 -9.74 5.04 -2.57
CA VAL A 152 -9.83 4.28 -1.30
C VAL A 152 -8.69 3.25 -1.21
N LEU A 153 -8.27 2.66 -2.32
CA LEU A 153 -7.13 1.74 -2.36
C LEU A 153 -5.82 2.44 -2.02
N ILE A 154 -5.64 3.63 -2.59
CA ILE A 154 -4.45 4.45 -2.30
C ILE A 154 -4.47 4.86 -0.81
N HIS A 155 -5.64 5.22 -0.28
CA HIS A 155 -5.78 5.55 1.13
C HIS A 155 -5.47 4.34 2.04
N LYS A 156 -5.95 3.14 1.69
CA LYS A 156 -5.62 1.90 2.41
C LYS A 156 -4.11 1.61 2.37
N LEU A 157 -3.47 1.82 1.22
CA LEU A 157 -2.02 1.67 1.09
C LEU A 157 -1.26 2.69 1.93
N PHE A 158 -1.71 3.93 1.94
CA PHE A 158 -1.14 5.00 2.74
C PHE A 158 -1.27 4.72 4.24
N GLN A 159 -2.41 4.18 4.67
CA GLN A 159 -2.62 3.72 6.04
C GLN A 159 -1.70 2.53 6.39
N ALA A 160 -1.56 1.55 5.49
CA ALA A 160 -0.63 0.42 5.66
C ALA A 160 0.85 0.85 5.70
N ALA A 161 1.15 2.01 5.15
CA ALA A 161 2.47 2.66 5.19
C ALA A 161 2.69 3.52 6.44
N ASP A 162 1.80 3.47 7.45
CA ASP A 162 1.83 4.35 8.62
C ASP A 162 1.79 5.84 8.26
N TYR A 163 1.02 6.19 7.23
CA TYR A 163 0.88 7.55 6.68
C TYR A 163 2.21 8.15 6.17
N ASN A 164 3.17 7.30 5.82
CA ASN A 164 4.45 7.72 5.24
C ASN A 164 4.39 7.60 3.71
N VAL A 165 4.45 8.74 3.02
CA VAL A 165 4.37 8.82 1.55
C VAL A 165 5.47 7.99 0.89
N GLN A 166 6.72 8.13 1.33
CA GLN A 166 7.86 7.43 0.73
C GLN A 166 7.79 5.91 0.88
N ARG A 167 7.17 5.42 1.98
CA ARG A 167 6.89 4.00 2.15
C ARG A 167 5.72 3.57 1.27
N ALA A 168 4.66 4.39 1.17
CA ALA A 168 3.49 4.12 0.35
C ALA A 168 3.84 4.01 -1.14
N GLU A 169 4.72 4.87 -1.66
CA GLU A 169 5.22 4.86 -3.04
C GLU A 169 5.90 3.53 -3.43
N ARG A 170 6.39 2.79 -2.46
CA ARG A 170 7.01 1.47 -2.65
C ARG A 170 6.05 0.33 -2.36
N GLY A 171 4.82 0.62 -2.02
CA GLY A 171 3.83 -0.39 -1.64
C GLY A 171 3.35 -1.24 -2.80
N ILE A 172 2.74 -2.37 -2.45
CA ILE A 172 2.18 -3.33 -3.40
C ILE A 172 0.68 -3.43 -3.16
N ILE A 173 -0.10 -3.22 -4.21
CA ILE A 173 -1.54 -3.48 -4.21
C ILE A 173 -1.78 -4.77 -4.98
N TYR A 174 -2.40 -5.73 -4.32
CA TYR A 174 -2.80 -7.00 -4.90
C TYR A 174 -4.31 -6.98 -5.15
N VAL A 175 -4.69 -7.04 -6.42
CA VAL A 175 -6.09 -7.07 -6.82
C VAL A 175 -6.47 -8.51 -7.15
N ASP A 176 -7.32 -9.11 -6.32
CA ASP A 176 -7.83 -10.46 -6.53
C ASP A 176 -9.11 -10.47 -7.39
N GLU A 177 -9.45 -11.61 -7.94
CA GLU A 177 -10.70 -11.87 -8.65
C GLU A 177 -11.00 -10.91 -9.82
N ILE A 178 -9.98 -10.44 -10.54
CA ILE A 178 -10.12 -9.50 -11.65
C ILE A 178 -10.99 -10.06 -12.79
N ASP A 179 -11.04 -11.38 -12.93
CA ASP A 179 -11.90 -12.08 -13.90
C ASP A 179 -13.39 -11.90 -13.64
N LYS A 180 -13.81 -11.69 -12.40
CA LYS A 180 -15.21 -11.42 -12.07
C LYS A 180 -15.69 -10.09 -12.62
N LYS A 181 -14.80 -9.12 -12.79
CA LYS A 181 -15.11 -7.81 -13.38
C LYS A 181 -15.22 -7.86 -14.90
N ALA A 182 -14.53 -8.79 -15.54
CA ALA A 182 -14.53 -8.97 -16.98
C ALA A 182 -15.81 -9.64 -17.54
N LYS A 183 -16.77 -10.05 -16.70
CA LYS A 183 -18.04 -10.68 -17.11
C LYS A 183 -19.01 -9.68 -17.76
N ARG A 184 -18.65 -9.17 -18.92
CA ARG A 184 -19.62 -8.85 -19.97
C ARG A 184 -19.49 -9.93 -21.03
N LYS A 185 -20.47 -10.88 -21.00
CA LYS A 185 -20.78 -11.91 -22.03
C LYS A 185 -19.53 -12.43 -22.81
N ASP A 186 -19.25 -13.70 -22.64
CA ASP A 186 -18.43 -14.54 -23.53
C ASP A 186 -16.95 -14.78 -23.18
N PHE A 187 -16.51 -14.77 -21.93
CA PHE A 187 -15.20 -15.29 -21.59
C PHE A 187 -15.20 -16.32 -20.46
N VAL A 188 -14.50 -17.44 -20.74
CA VAL A 188 -14.20 -18.54 -19.81
C VAL A 188 -13.53 -17.98 -18.53
N SER A 189 -14.02 -18.39 -17.37
CA SER A 189 -13.52 -17.92 -16.08
C SER A 189 -12.05 -18.35 -15.87
N LEU A 190 -11.14 -17.41 -16.07
CA LEU A 190 -9.76 -17.51 -15.64
C LEU A 190 -9.65 -16.72 -14.32
N SER A 191 -9.38 -17.40 -13.20
CA SER A 191 -9.07 -16.69 -11.98
C SER A 191 -7.72 -16.00 -12.14
N SER A 192 -7.75 -14.68 -12.23
CA SER A 192 -6.60 -13.85 -12.53
C SER A 192 -6.39 -12.83 -11.42
N CYS A 193 -5.15 -12.57 -11.15
CA CYS A 193 -4.70 -11.67 -10.12
C CYS A 193 -3.73 -10.64 -10.70
N LEU A 194 -3.98 -9.38 -10.42
CA LEU A 194 -3.17 -8.26 -10.90
C LEU A 194 -2.40 -7.65 -9.73
N LEU A 195 -1.08 -7.60 -9.84
CA LEU A 195 -0.24 -6.86 -8.91
C LEU A 195 -0.04 -5.45 -9.48
N TYR A 196 -0.56 -4.46 -8.77
CA TYR A 196 -0.39 -3.05 -9.14
C TYR A 196 0.59 -2.37 -8.20
N THR A 197 1.59 -1.72 -8.76
CA THR A 197 2.49 -0.85 -8.02
C THR A 197 2.27 0.57 -8.48
N SER A 198 1.92 1.47 -7.56
CA SER A 198 1.68 2.87 -7.90
C SER A 198 3.01 3.60 -8.11
N ASP A 199 3.16 4.25 -9.26
CA ASP A 199 4.19 5.25 -9.48
C ASP A 199 3.56 6.63 -9.36
N ALA A 200 3.66 7.23 -8.19
CA ALA A 200 3.25 8.62 -7.96
C ALA A 200 4.36 9.64 -8.25
N ALA A 201 5.43 9.23 -8.94
CA ALA A 201 6.67 10.02 -9.04
C ALA A 201 7.03 10.53 -10.45
N ASP A 202 6.09 10.58 -11.40
CA ASP A 202 6.36 11.09 -12.75
C ASP A 202 5.32 12.16 -13.16
N GLU A 203 5.25 13.29 -12.43
CA GLU A 203 4.90 14.62 -12.96
C GLU A 203 5.79 15.69 -12.36
#